data_857e6eda25dbcc8f0151153e73eaef42
#
_entry.id   857e6eda25dbcc8f0151153e73eaef42
#
_cell.length_a   1.000
_cell.length_b   1.000
_cell.length_c   1.000
_cell.angle_alpha   90.00
_cell.angle_beta   90.00
_cell.angle_gamma   90.00
#
_symmetry.space_group_name_H-M   'P 1'
#
loop_
_entity.id
_entity.type
_entity.pdbx_description
1 polymer ?
#
loop_
_entity_poly.entity_id
_entity_poly.type
_entity_poly.pdbx_seq_one_letter_code
_entity_poly.pdbx_strand_id
1 'polypeptide(L)'
;VAYKDPEDANKNFEKYGFNNHRFIEKDGAQCYVIWNDTDAIIAFRGTEPKEMSDVKADLNAIQRQGMHNTGDVHGGFQGEINKVWDDLNFTVADIQDRNIHITGHSLGGAMATICAKRLEEEGIHPHCLYTYGSPRVGDRKWVKTLDVTHYRFQNNNDVVCKVPFWMMGYRHHGNNIYI
;
A
#
# COMPACT_ATOMS: atom_id res chain seq x y z
N VAL A 1 7.04 -1.66 12.47
CA VAL A 1 7.97 -2.68 11.93
C VAL A 1 8.57 -2.23 10.62
N ALA A 2 7.78 -1.76 9.62
CA ALA A 2 8.28 -1.34 8.31
C ALA A 2 9.34 -0.20 8.33
N TYR A 3 9.48 0.52 9.44
CA TYR A 3 10.49 1.57 9.65
C TYR A 3 11.68 1.11 10.51
N LYS A 4 11.76 -0.17 10.84
CA LYS A 4 12.86 -0.73 11.62
C LYS A 4 13.94 -1.32 10.71
N ASP A 5 15.14 -1.47 11.27
CA ASP A 5 16.19 -2.25 10.66
C ASP A 5 15.70 -3.69 10.36
N PRO A 6 16.09 -4.30 9.23
CA PRO A 6 15.65 -5.64 8.86
C PRO A 6 15.91 -6.72 9.93
N GLU A 7 17.04 -6.68 10.62
CA GLU A 7 17.36 -7.68 11.67
C GLU A 7 16.41 -7.57 12.87
N ASP A 8 16.08 -6.35 13.30
CA ASP A 8 15.13 -6.10 14.39
C ASP A 8 13.69 -6.41 13.98
N ALA A 9 13.36 -6.20 12.71
CA ALA A 9 12.06 -6.56 12.15
C ALA A 9 11.85 -8.08 12.20
N ASN A 10 12.83 -8.86 11.77
CA ASN A 10 12.76 -10.32 11.69
C ASN A 10 12.47 -10.97 13.05
N LYS A 11 13.18 -10.54 14.13
CA LYS A 11 12.92 -11.01 15.49
C LYS A 11 11.48 -10.77 15.96
N ASN A 12 10.88 -9.66 15.50
CA ASN A 12 9.49 -9.37 15.82
C ASN A 12 8.53 -10.28 15.04
N PHE A 13 8.81 -10.60 13.77
CA PHE A 13 7.95 -11.46 12.97
C PHE A 13 7.83 -12.86 13.58
N GLU A 14 8.95 -13.49 13.95
CA GLU A 14 8.98 -14.79 14.61
C GLU A 14 8.16 -14.81 15.91
N LYS A 15 8.25 -13.75 16.71
CA LYS A 15 7.47 -13.60 17.95
C LYS A 15 5.96 -13.68 17.72
N TYR A 16 5.48 -13.25 16.55
CA TYR A 16 4.07 -13.27 16.17
C TYR A 16 3.69 -14.46 15.26
N GLY A 17 4.58 -15.44 15.14
CA GLY A 17 4.30 -16.68 14.41
C GLY A 17 4.50 -16.59 12.89
N PHE A 18 5.20 -15.57 12.41
CA PHE A 18 5.59 -15.45 11.01
C PHE A 18 7.05 -15.87 10.85
N ASN A 19 7.27 -17.13 10.48
CA ASN A 19 8.61 -17.74 10.41
C ASN A 19 9.29 -17.55 9.05
N ASN A 20 8.56 -17.05 8.07
CA ASN A 20 9.07 -16.75 6.74
C ASN A 20 8.94 -15.28 6.45
N HIS A 21 9.95 -14.71 5.81
CA HIS A 21 9.93 -13.30 5.42
C HIS A 21 10.81 -13.03 4.22
N ARG A 22 10.47 -11.98 3.49
CA ARG A 22 11.30 -11.39 2.44
C ARG A 22 11.25 -9.87 2.55
N PHE A 23 12.41 -9.25 2.55
CA PHE A 23 12.54 -7.80 2.40
C PHE A 23 12.85 -7.47 0.95
N ILE A 24 12.10 -6.56 0.37
CA ILE A 24 12.25 -6.09 -1.01
C ILE A 24 12.54 -4.60 -0.98
N GLU A 25 13.65 -4.21 -1.59
CA GLU A 25 14.06 -2.82 -1.72
C GLU A 25 14.57 -2.54 -3.13
N LYS A 26 14.08 -1.47 -3.74
CA LYS A 26 14.58 -0.98 -5.02
C LYS A 26 14.33 0.52 -5.16
N ASP A 27 15.38 1.27 -5.45
CA ASP A 27 15.33 2.72 -5.69
C ASP A 27 14.58 3.49 -4.59
N GLY A 28 14.78 3.11 -3.32
CA GLY A 28 14.18 3.72 -2.14
C GLY A 28 12.75 3.24 -1.81
N ALA A 29 12.09 2.51 -2.69
CA ALA A 29 10.83 1.85 -2.36
C ALA A 29 11.11 0.55 -1.59
N GLN A 30 10.37 0.31 -0.50
CA GLN A 30 10.60 -0.82 0.39
C GLN A 30 9.31 -1.48 0.81
N CYS A 31 9.31 -2.83 0.85
CA CYS A 31 8.25 -3.60 1.48
C CYS A 31 8.78 -4.87 2.15
N TYR A 32 8.04 -5.32 3.15
CA TYR A 32 8.20 -6.65 3.73
C TYR A 32 7.07 -7.54 3.27
N VAL A 33 7.39 -8.79 2.95
CA VAL A 33 6.43 -9.88 2.84
C VAL A 33 6.77 -10.87 3.93
N ILE A 34 5.82 -11.14 4.83
CA ILE A 34 5.98 -12.12 5.90
C ILE A 34 4.83 -13.11 5.84
N TRP A 35 5.11 -14.39 6.12
CA TRP A 35 4.06 -15.40 6.05
C TRP A 35 4.30 -16.58 7.00
N ASN A 36 3.20 -17.26 7.30
CA ASN A 36 3.16 -18.57 7.95
C ASN A 36 2.34 -19.54 7.09
N ASP A 37 1.85 -20.61 7.66
CA ASP A 37 1.12 -21.64 6.90
C ASP A 37 -0.26 -21.15 6.42
N THR A 38 -0.89 -20.19 7.09
CA THR A 38 -2.27 -19.73 6.82
C THR A 38 -2.38 -18.30 6.31
N ASP A 39 -1.47 -17.43 6.73
CA ASP A 39 -1.57 -15.98 6.52
C ASP A 39 -0.29 -15.42 5.92
N ALA A 40 -0.45 -14.39 5.12
CA ALA A 40 0.64 -13.57 4.59
C ALA A 40 0.34 -12.08 4.77
N ILE A 41 1.36 -11.30 5.08
CA ILE A 41 1.25 -9.84 5.22
C ILE A 41 2.25 -9.17 4.28
N ILE A 42 1.76 -8.28 3.43
CA ILE A 42 2.56 -7.39 2.59
C ILE A 42 2.52 -6.00 3.22
N ALA A 43 3.65 -5.51 3.72
CA ALA A 43 3.75 -4.26 4.45
C ALA A 43 4.67 -3.26 3.72
N PHE A 44 4.10 -2.19 3.16
CA PHE A 44 4.84 -1.14 2.49
C PHE A 44 5.32 -0.07 3.47
N ARG A 45 6.59 0.31 3.34
CA ARG A 45 7.16 1.45 4.04
C ARG A 45 6.73 2.75 3.37
N GLY A 46 6.36 3.74 4.16
CA GLY A 46 6.18 5.12 3.71
C GLY A 46 7.46 5.93 3.79
N THR A 47 7.38 7.18 3.37
CA THR A 47 8.48 8.15 3.49
C THR A 47 8.72 8.53 4.95
N GLU A 48 9.97 8.77 5.32
CA GLU A 48 10.35 9.24 6.66
C GLU A 48 9.66 10.59 6.99
N PRO A 49 9.26 10.82 8.25
CA PRO A 49 8.57 12.04 8.66
C PRO A 49 9.33 13.33 8.33
N LYS A 50 10.67 13.29 8.29
CA LYS A 50 11.53 14.43 7.96
C LYS A 50 11.44 14.85 6.48
N GLU A 51 11.10 13.91 5.60
CA GLU A 51 10.97 14.12 4.15
C GLU A 51 9.50 14.37 3.75
N MET A 52 8.56 14.25 4.70
CA MET A 52 7.12 14.41 4.45
C MET A 52 6.72 15.81 3.98
N SER A 53 7.52 16.86 4.26
CA SER A 53 7.27 18.21 3.75
C SER A 53 7.40 18.26 2.23
N ASP A 54 8.40 17.59 1.69
CA ASP A 54 8.69 17.54 0.26
C ASP A 54 7.68 16.65 -0.47
N VAL A 55 7.34 15.52 0.13
CA VAL A 55 6.26 14.63 -0.37
C VAL A 55 4.92 15.36 -0.46
N LYS A 56 4.57 16.24 0.49
CA LYS A 56 3.34 17.04 0.42
C LYS A 56 3.33 18.02 -0.73
N ALA A 57 4.48 18.58 -1.11
CA ALA A 57 4.62 19.46 -2.27
C ALA A 57 4.44 18.68 -3.59
N ASP A 58 4.96 17.47 -3.65
CA ASP A 58 4.92 16.60 -4.83
C ASP A 58 3.57 15.87 -5.01
N LEU A 59 2.70 15.85 -3.98
CA LEU A 59 1.37 15.23 -4.04
C LEU A 59 0.37 15.94 -4.97
N ASN A 60 0.75 17.03 -5.63
CA ASN A 60 -0.02 17.67 -6.69
C ASN A 60 0.18 17.02 -8.08
N ALA A 61 0.62 15.78 -8.11
CA ALA A 61 0.98 15.08 -9.32
C ALA A 61 -0.23 14.73 -10.21
N ILE A 62 0.08 14.64 -11.48
CA ILE A 62 -0.85 14.33 -12.57
C ILE A 62 -1.40 12.90 -12.41
N GLN A 63 -2.70 12.74 -12.54
CA GLN A 63 -3.34 11.44 -12.68
C GLN A 63 -2.80 10.73 -13.95
N ARG A 64 -2.62 9.43 -13.85
CA ARG A 64 -2.29 8.57 -14.98
C ARG A 64 -3.30 7.44 -15.04
N GLN A 65 -3.56 6.96 -16.25
CA GLN A 65 -4.48 5.85 -16.46
C GLN A 65 -4.03 4.62 -15.66
N GLY A 66 -4.97 4.05 -14.92
CA GLY A 66 -4.80 2.77 -14.24
C GLY A 66 -4.72 1.61 -15.25
N MET A 67 -4.28 0.45 -14.78
CA MET A 67 -4.22 -0.74 -15.60
C MET A 67 -5.62 -1.13 -16.09
N HIS A 68 -5.70 -1.81 -17.22
CA HIS A 68 -6.96 -2.32 -17.81
C HIS A 68 -8.09 -1.29 -17.95
N ASN A 69 -7.76 -0.01 -18.13
CA ASN A 69 -8.76 1.08 -18.29
C ASN A 69 -9.73 1.22 -17.10
N THR A 70 -9.26 0.92 -15.88
CA THR A 70 -10.06 0.94 -14.65
C THR A 70 -10.28 2.34 -14.04
N GLY A 71 -9.82 3.41 -14.68
CA GLY A 71 -9.82 4.79 -14.21
C GLY A 71 -8.41 5.33 -14.06
N ASP A 72 -8.25 6.47 -13.40
CA ASP A 72 -6.97 7.13 -13.24
C ASP A 72 -6.43 6.98 -11.80
N VAL A 73 -5.13 6.73 -11.70
CA VAL A 73 -4.38 6.57 -10.46
C VAL A 73 -3.26 7.60 -10.38
N HIS A 74 -2.85 7.97 -9.17
CA HIS A 74 -1.76 8.92 -8.96
C HIS A 74 -0.44 8.40 -9.51
N GLY A 75 0.14 9.13 -10.47
CA GLY A 75 1.33 8.68 -11.22
C GLY A 75 2.57 8.46 -10.35
N GLY A 76 2.77 9.31 -9.33
CA GLY A 76 3.88 9.15 -8.38
C GLY A 76 3.76 7.88 -7.55
N PHE A 77 2.57 7.58 -7.00
CA PHE A 77 2.35 6.35 -6.21
C PHE A 77 2.48 5.10 -7.07
N GLN A 78 1.99 5.17 -8.32
CA GLN A 78 2.17 4.09 -9.29
C GLN A 78 3.65 3.89 -9.64
N GLY A 79 4.42 4.97 -9.75
CA GLY A 79 5.87 4.92 -9.95
C GLY A 79 6.59 4.23 -8.80
N GLU A 80 6.22 4.54 -7.56
CA GLU A 80 6.85 3.94 -6.37
C GLU A 80 6.62 2.42 -6.30
N ILE A 81 5.39 1.97 -6.47
CA ILE A 81 5.13 0.53 -6.42
C ILE A 81 5.74 -0.21 -7.63
N ASN A 82 5.86 0.42 -8.78
CA ASN A 82 6.50 -0.19 -9.96
C ASN A 82 7.95 -0.59 -9.71
N LYS A 83 8.66 0.14 -8.83
CA LYS A 83 10.05 -0.18 -8.49
C LYS A 83 10.20 -1.57 -7.88
N VAL A 84 9.26 -1.99 -7.05
CA VAL A 84 9.29 -3.26 -6.30
C VAL A 84 8.33 -4.32 -6.85
N TRP A 85 7.55 -3.99 -7.88
CA TRP A 85 6.44 -4.86 -8.32
C TRP A 85 6.88 -6.22 -8.81
N ASP A 86 7.93 -6.29 -9.63
CA ASP A 86 8.38 -7.57 -10.21
C ASP A 86 8.85 -8.54 -9.13
N ASP A 87 9.67 -8.05 -8.17
CA ASP A 87 10.17 -8.86 -7.05
C ASP A 87 9.05 -9.25 -6.08
N LEU A 88 8.09 -8.34 -5.88
CA LEU A 88 6.90 -8.60 -5.07
C LEU A 88 6.01 -9.65 -5.74
N ASN A 89 5.72 -9.52 -7.01
CA ASN A 89 4.86 -10.46 -7.75
C ASN A 89 5.46 -11.86 -7.81
N PHE A 90 6.78 -11.96 -7.96
CA PHE A 90 7.48 -13.23 -7.82
C PHE A 90 7.28 -13.86 -6.44
N THR A 91 7.30 -13.04 -5.37
CA THR A 91 7.08 -13.50 -3.99
C THR A 91 5.62 -13.89 -3.74
N VAL A 92 4.69 -13.16 -4.36
CA VAL A 92 3.24 -13.44 -4.25
C VAL A 92 2.90 -14.84 -4.76
N ALA A 93 3.59 -15.33 -5.78
CA ALA A 93 3.40 -16.70 -6.28
C ALA A 93 3.59 -17.78 -5.19
N ASP A 94 4.46 -17.52 -4.21
CA ASP A 94 4.72 -18.44 -3.09
C ASP A 94 3.68 -18.35 -1.96
N ILE A 95 2.84 -17.30 -1.94
CA ILE A 95 1.91 -17.02 -0.84
C ILE A 95 0.44 -16.88 -1.27
N GLN A 96 0.11 -17.07 -2.54
CA GLN A 96 -1.20 -16.78 -3.11
C GLN A 96 -2.36 -17.64 -2.56
N ASP A 97 -2.06 -18.77 -1.96
CA ASP A 97 -3.01 -19.70 -1.32
C ASP A 97 -3.24 -19.39 0.18
N ARG A 98 -2.63 -18.31 0.69
CA ARG A 98 -2.82 -17.82 2.06
C ARG A 98 -3.80 -16.66 2.10
N ASN A 99 -4.26 -16.34 3.31
CA ASN A 99 -4.99 -15.10 3.54
C ASN A 99 -4.04 -13.91 3.43
N ILE A 100 -4.01 -13.24 2.28
CA ILE A 100 -3.12 -12.10 2.04
C ILE A 100 -3.71 -10.84 2.68
N HIS A 101 -3.00 -10.29 3.64
CA HIS A 101 -3.26 -8.99 4.25
C HIS A 101 -2.27 -7.97 3.72
N ILE A 102 -2.75 -6.79 3.33
CA ILE A 102 -1.88 -5.74 2.81
C ILE A 102 -1.95 -4.53 3.73
N THR A 103 -0.82 -3.89 4.00
CA THR A 103 -0.80 -2.73 4.89
C THR A 103 0.25 -1.71 4.50
N GLY A 104 0.04 -0.46 4.94
CA GLY A 104 1.02 0.61 4.77
C GLY A 104 0.60 1.91 5.45
N HIS A 105 1.60 2.74 5.76
CA HIS A 105 1.41 4.06 6.34
C HIS A 105 1.84 5.14 5.35
N SER A 106 1.11 6.25 5.27
CA SER A 106 1.43 7.40 4.42
C SER A 106 1.57 6.98 2.94
N LEU A 107 2.69 7.26 2.28
CA LEU A 107 3.02 6.79 0.93
C LEU A 107 2.90 5.26 0.81
N GLY A 108 3.34 4.52 1.82
CA GLY A 108 3.19 3.06 1.87
C GLY A 108 1.72 2.62 1.86
N GLY A 109 0.80 3.42 2.44
CA GLY A 109 -0.65 3.20 2.36
C GLY A 109 -1.20 3.35 0.94
N ALA A 110 -0.66 4.30 0.16
CA ALA A 110 -0.99 4.43 -1.25
C ALA A 110 -0.47 3.24 -2.07
N MET A 111 0.78 2.84 -1.84
CA MET A 111 1.37 1.65 -2.49
C MET A 111 0.59 0.38 -2.15
N ALA A 112 0.19 0.20 -0.88
CA ALA A 112 -0.64 -0.91 -0.42
C ALA A 112 -1.99 -0.97 -1.15
N THR A 113 -2.62 0.20 -1.36
CA THR A 113 -3.90 0.29 -2.07
C THR A 113 -3.76 -0.07 -3.55
N ILE A 114 -2.69 0.36 -4.20
CA ILE A 114 -2.40 -0.02 -5.60
C ILE A 114 -2.03 -1.50 -5.70
N CYS A 115 -1.27 -2.02 -4.73
CA CYS A 115 -0.94 -3.44 -4.65
C CYS A 115 -2.21 -4.30 -4.61
N ALA A 116 -3.14 -3.99 -3.70
CA ALA A 116 -4.40 -4.71 -3.61
C ALA A 116 -5.14 -4.75 -4.96
N LYS A 117 -5.21 -3.59 -5.64
CA LYS A 117 -5.85 -3.51 -6.96
C LYS A 117 -5.17 -4.37 -8.02
N ARG A 118 -3.85 -4.36 -8.08
CA ARG A 118 -3.08 -5.15 -9.05
C ARG A 118 -3.26 -6.65 -8.82
N LEU A 119 -3.25 -7.09 -7.56
CA LEU A 119 -3.48 -8.49 -7.23
C LEU A 119 -4.88 -8.93 -7.65
N GLU A 120 -5.92 -8.11 -7.42
CA GLU A 120 -7.28 -8.39 -7.91
C GLU A 120 -7.33 -8.50 -9.44
N GLU A 121 -6.62 -7.63 -10.16
CA GLU A 121 -6.54 -7.65 -11.63
C GLU A 121 -5.81 -8.90 -12.15
N GLU A 122 -4.94 -9.51 -11.34
CA GLU A 122 -4.27 -10.79 -11.61
C GLU A 122 -5.07 -12.02 -11.10
N GLY A 123 -6.27 -11.79 -10.53
CA GLY A 123 -7.16 -12.85 -10.03
C GLY A 123 -6.81 -13.33 -8.62
N ILE A 124 -5.93 -12.62 -7.91
CA ILE A 124 -5.57 -12.89 -6.52
C ILE A 124 -6.36 -11.91 -5.64
N HIS A 125 -7.23 -12.43 -4.76
CA HIS A 125 -8.09 -11.61 -3.92
C HIS A 125 -7.51 -11.45 -2.51
N PRO A 126 -6.96 -10.26 -2.16
CA PRO A 126 -6.47 -10.01 -0.81
C PRO A 126 -7.60 -10.12 0.22
N HIS A 127 -7.32 -10.72 1.37
CA HIS A 127 -8.28 -10.88 2.44
C HIS A 127 -8.71 -9.54 3.05
N CYS A 128 -7.74 -8.67 3.33
CA CYS A 128 -7.97 -7.32 3.87
C CYS A 128 -6.86 -6.35 3.50
N LEU A 129 -7.22 -5.08 3.41
CA LEU A 129 -6.31 -3.95 3.28
C LEU A 129 -6.43 -3.03 4.51
N TYR A 130 -5.32 -2.72 5.15
CA TYR A 130 -5.23 -1.81 6.29
C TYR A 130 -4.30 -0.65 5.98
N THR A 131 -4.81 0.58 5.96
CA THR A 131 -3.97 1.75 5.70
C THR A 131 -4.05 2.77 6.83
N TYR A 132 -2.94 3.40 7.12
CA TYR A 132 -2.79 4.39 8.20
C TYR A 132 -2.31 5.71 7.60
N GLY A 133 -3.05 6.79 7.80
CA GLY A 133 -2.68 8.10 7.27
C GLY A 133 -2.47 8.12 5.74
N SER A 134 -3.19 7.30 4.98
CA SER A 134 -3.00 7.16 3.54
C SER A 134 -3.60 8.33 2.76
N PRO A 135 -2.91 8.84 1.72
CA PRO A 135 -3.48 9.83 0.81
C PRO A 135 -4.56 9.20 -0.10
N ARG A 136 -5.25 10.04 -0.88
CA ARG A 136 -6.16 9.57 -1.94
C ARG A 136 -5.36 9.05 -3.12
N VAL A 137 -5.73 7.88 -3.64
CA VAL A 137 -4.89 7.14 -4.60
C VAL A 137 -5.33 7.28 -6.04
N GLY A 138 -6.64 7.26 -6.29
CA GLY A 138 -7.18 7.29 -7.65
C GLY A 138 -8.48 8.08 -7.77
N ASP A 139 -9.00 8.15 -8.97
CA ASP A 139 -10.27 8.78 -9.26
C ASP A 139 -11.47 7.93 -8.81
N ARG A 140 -12.69 8.47 -9.00
CA ARG A 140 -13.93 7.78 -8.61
C ARG A 140 -14.12 6.45 -9.35
N LYS A 141 -13.69 6.36 -10.61
CA LYS A 141 -13.81 5.14 -11.40
C LYS A 141 -12.85 4.09 -10.87
N TRP A 142 -11.60 4.47 -10.65
CA TRP A 142 -10.55 3.57 -10.14
C TRP A 142 -10.90 2.98 -8.77
N VAL A 143 -11.29 3.83 -7.81
CA VAL A 143 -11.62 3.35 -6.45
C VAL A 143 -12.85 2.44 -6.43
N LYS A 144 -13.80 2.59 -7.35
CA LYS A 144 -14.98 1.74 -7.43
C LYS A 144 -14.71 0.34 -7.96
N THR A 145 -13.59 0.14 -8.65
CA THR A 145 -13.19 -1.18 -9.18
C THR A 145 -12.35 -1.99 -8.21
N LEU A 146 -12.01 -1.45 -7.04
CA LEU A 146 -11.32 -2.15 -5.96
C LEU A 146 -12.36 -2.81 -5.05
N ASP A 147 -12.28 -4.12 -4.86
CA ASP A 147 -13.29 -4.91 -4.14
C ASP A 147 -12.83 -5.37 -2.74
N VAL A 148 -11.54 -5.25 -2.43
CA VAL A 148 -10.98 -5.68 -1.14
C VAL A 148 -11.65 -4.96 0.05
N THR A 149 -11.88 -5.69 1.14
CA THR A 149 -12.26 -5.08 2.42
C THR A 149 -11.14 -4.18 2.91
N HIS A 150 -11.38 -2.88 2.96
CA HIS A 150 -10.37 -1.88 3.28
C HIS A 150 -10.75 -1.08 4.53
N TYR A 151 -9.92 -1.18 5.56
CA TYR A 151 -9.97 -0.38 6.79
C TYR A 151 -8.92 0.71 6.74
N ARG A 152 -9.38 1.96 6.66
CA ARG A 152 -8.53 3.15 6.50
C ARG A 152 -8.52 3.96 7.79
N PHE A 153 -7.43 3.86 8.53
CA PHE A 153 -7.23 4.58 9.79
C PHE A 153 -6.74 6.00 9.53
N GLN A 154 -7.46 6.96 10.08
CA GLN A 154 -7.14 8.38 10.01
C GLN A 154 -7.04 8.96 11.42
N ASN A 155 -5.87 9.49 11.77
CA ASN A 155 -5.67 10.15 13.05
C ASN A 155 -6.04 11.62 12.94
N ASN A 156 -7.06 12.04 13.68
CA ASN A 156 -7.50 13.43 13.81
C ASN A 156 -7.48 14.21 12.46
N ASN A 157 -6.85 15.36 12.43
CA ASN A 157 -6.75 16.25 11.27
C ASN A 157 -5.55 15.94 10.35
N ASP A 158 -5.14 14.67 10.24
CA ASP A 158 -4.03 14.28 9.37
C ASP A 158 -4.20 14.85 7.94
N VAL A 159 -3.26 15.74 7.58
CA VAL A 159 -3.29 16.45 6.29
C VAL A 159 -3.01 15.49 5.13
N VAL A 160 -2.25 14.42 5.35
CA VAL A 160 -1.93 13.42 4.33
C VAL A 160 -3.21 12.77 3.78
N CYS A 161 -4.18 12.49 4.64
CA CYS A 161 -5.47 11.96 4.22
C CYS A 161 -6.31 12.94 3.37
N LYS A 162 -5.94 14.22 3.35
CA LYS A 162 -6.68 15.25 2.59
C LYS A 162 -6.12 15.49 1.20
N VAL A 163 -4.95 14.94 0.89
CA VAL A 163 -4.25 15.12 -0.40
C VAL A 163 -4.21 13.80 -1.20
N PRO A 164 -4.10 13.87 -2.53
CA PRO A 164 -4.41 15.02 -3.35
C PRO A 164 -5.86 15.50 -3.13
N PHE A 165 -6.14 16.78 -3.43
CA PHE A 165 -7.46 17.34 -3.14
C PHE A 165 -8.57 16.65 -3.93
N TRP A 166 -9.74 16.47 -3.29
CA TRP A 166 -10.91 15.84 -3.91
C TRP A 166 -11.40 16.60 -5.16
N MET A 167 -11.17 17.92 -5.23
CA MET A 167 -11.47 18.74 -6.40
C MET A 167 -10.66 18.37 -7.63
N MET A 168 -9.49 17.76 -7.45
CA MET A 168 -8.65 17.21 -8.53
C MET A 168 -9.14 15.84 -9.01
N GLY A 169 -10.30 15.38 -8.55
CA GLY A 169 -10.89 14.10 -8.95
C GLY A 169 -10.56 12.92 -8.03
N TYR A 170 -9.56 13.04 -7.16
CA TYR A 170 -9.12 11.95 -6.29
C TYR A 170 -10.15 11.57 -5.23
N ARG A 171 -10.23 10.27 -4.93
CA ARG A 171 -11.13 9.70 -3.93
C ARG A 171 -10.39 8.70 -3.04
N HIS A 172 -10.96 8.50 -1.86
CA HIS A 172 -10.61 7.38 -1.01
C HIS A 172 -11.43 6.14 -1.36
N HIS A 173 -10.83 4.97 -1.16
CA HIS A 173 -11.50 3.68 -1.09
C HIS A 173 -11.65 3.25 0.38
N GLY A 174 -12.66 2.40 0.65
CA GLY A 174 -12.80 1.70 1.92
C GLY A 174 -13.44 2.49 3.07
N ASN A 175 -13.52 1.83 4.21
CA ASN A 175 -14.17 2.32 5.42
C ASN A 175 -13.22 3.21 6.22
N ASN A 176 -13.66 4.43 6.53
CA ASN A 176 -12.86 5.34 7.37
C ASN A 176 -13.04 5.00 8.85
N ILE A 177 -11.93 4.76 9.53
CA ILE A 177 -11.85 4.59 10.98
C ILE A 177 -11.10 5.80 11.52
N TYR A 178 -11.82 6.63 12.25
CA TYR A 178 -11.30 7.87 12.83
C TYR A 178 -10.77 7.60 14.24
N ILE A 179 -9.53 7.99 14.53
CA ILE A 179 -8.89 7.82 15.82
C ILE A 179 -8.27 9.13 16.32
#